data_9421fb8e9d1cc4f0edb907225c927cca
#
_entry.id   9421fb8e9d1cc4f0edb907225c927cca
#
_cell.length_a   1.000
_cell.length_b   1.000
_cell.length_c   1.000
_cell.angle_alpha   90.00
_cell.angle_beta   90.00
_cell.angle_gamma   90.00
#
_symmetry.space_group_name_H-M   'P 1'
#
loop_
_entity.id
_entity.type
_entity.pdbx_description
1 polymer ?
#
loop_
_entity_poly.entity_id
_entity_poly.type
_entity_poly.pdbx_seq_one_letter_code
_entity_poly.pdbx_strand_id
1 'polypeptide(L)'
;MENTRNKYAKYLFDAAAVIAGAVLFSASMNMFLLPAGIVVGGMTGIATIINMFFGVPVGVMIIILNIPLILLNTRYFGKKFFVRTMVGIAATSVATDFITVFPVTVTDPLLCSLLGGVTMGVSLGILLARGYTTGGTDLVACLLKRKFRKLPTGTLIMASDLVVVGVSAILLRSFDGLLYSVISIFTMGKLADLMLDGSQHAELALIISKKPEETAKRISEKLDRGATLLDGKGSYTGEEKRVVMSVVGRRELFLLKEVVSEVDPDAFVIVCQAAEVLGEGFSEKRREDGMLF
;
A
#
# COMPACT_ATOMS: atom_id res chain seq x y z
N MET A 1 0.34 31.58 13.18
CA MET A 1 -0.91 31.31 12.43
C MET A 1 -0.72 30.27 11.32
N GLU A 2 0.42 30.18 10.68
CA GLU A 2 0.73 29.21 9.60
C GLU A 2 0.72 27.75 10.07
N ASN A 3 1.21 27.47 11.27
CA ASN A 3 1.27 26.12 11.85
C ASN A 3 -0.12 25.52 12.17
N THR A 4 -1.12 26.36 12.46
CA THR A 4 -2.50 25.93 12.78
C THR A 4 -3.27 25.59 11.49
N ARG A 5 -3.10 26.36 10.41
CA ARG A 5 -3.76 26.14 9.11
C ARG A 5 -3.28 24.83 8.46
N ASN A 6 -2.00 24.52 8.59
CA ASN A 6 -1.41 23.27 8.08
C ASN A 6 -1.93 22.04 8.85
N LYS A 7 -2.22 22.19 10.14
CA LYS A 7 -2.76 21.12 10.99
C LYS A 7 -4.21 20.78 10.64
N TYR A 8 -5.06 21.80 10.41
CA TYR A 8 -6.44 21.59 9.97
C TYR A 8 -6.53 20.96 8.57
N ALA A 9 -5.70 21.40 7.63
CA ALA A 9 -5.63 20.80 6.30
C ALA A 9 -5.27 19.32 6.37
N LYS A 10 -4.34 18.92 7.24
CA LYS A 10 -3.97 17.51 7.45
C LYS A 10 -5.14 16.68 7.99
N TYR A 11 -5.86 17.16 8.99
CA TYR A 11 -7.03 16.46 9.53
C TYR A 11 -8.16 16.33 8.51
N LEU A 12 -8.40 17.36 7.71
CA LEU A 12 -9.41 17.32 6.64
C LEU A 12 -9.04 16.27 5.58
N PHE A 13 -7.77 16.18 5.21
CA PHE A 13 -7.27 15.21 4.26
C PHE A 13 -7.33 13.77 4.81
N ASP A 14 -7.03 13.59 6.11
CA ASP A 14 -7.16 12.29 6.77
C ASP A 14 -8.64 11.86 6.86
N ALA A 15 -9.55 12.78 7.17
CA ALA A 15 -10.99 12.50 7.20
C ALA A 15 -11.52 12.13 5.81
N ALA A 16 -11.13 12.86 4.76
CA ALA A 16 -11.50 12.55 3.38
C ALA A 16 -10.99 11.16 2.95
N ALA A 17 -9.76 10.80 3.33
CA ALA A 17 -9.19 9.49 3.04
C ALA A 17 -9.95 8.36 3.76
N VAL A 18 -10.34 8.55 5.02
CA VAL A 18 -11.14 7.58 5.77
C VAL A 18 -12.50 7.39 5.13
N ILE A 19 -13.18 8.47 4.75
CA ILE A 19 -14.49 8.41 4.09
C ILE A 19 -14.36 7.68 2.73
N ALA A 20 -13.40 8.08 1.89
CA ALA A 20 -13.19 7.47 0.59
C ALA A 20 -12.83 5.97 0.74
N GLY A 21 -11.94 5.62 1.67
CA GLY A 21 -11.60 4.24 1.98
C GLY A 21 -12.81 3.43 2.44
N ALA A 22 -13.61 3.97 3.36
CA ALA A 22 -14.82 3.29 3.86
C ALA A 22 -15.87 3.07 2.76
N VAL A 23 -16.09 4.05 1.89
CA VAL A 23 -17.01 3.90 0.75
C VAL A 23 -16.52 2.85 -0.24
N LEU A 24 -15.22 2.85 -0.59
CA LEU A 24 -14.63 1.82 -1.45
C LEU A 24 -14.70 0.42 -0.82
N PHE A 25 -14.47 0.32 0.50
CA PHE A 25 -14.62 -0.92 1.25
C PHE A 25 -16.05 -1.46 1.15
N SER A 26 -17.04 -0.61 1.44
CA SER A 26 -18.45 -0.94 1.34
C SER A 26 -18.85 -1.34 -0.09
N ALA A 27 -18.39 -0.60 -1.09
CA ALA A 27 -18.63 -0.92 -2.49
C ALA A 27 -18.07 -2.30 -2.86
N SER A 28 -16.83 -2.60 -2.45
CA SER A 28 -16.23 -3.92 -2.66
C SER A 28 -17.07 -5.03 -2.06
N MET A 29 -17.48 -4.86 -0.81
CA MET A 29 -18.28 -5.86 -0.10
C MET A 29 -19.68 -6.06 -0.71
N ASN A 30 -20.43 -4.96 -0.89
CA ASN A 30 -21.84 -5.01 -1.20
C ASN A 30 -22.17 -5.14 -2.69
N MET A 31 -21.25 -4.69 -3.59
CA MET A 31 -21.43 -4.84 -5.04
C MET A 31 -20.89 -6.16 -5.58
N PHE A 32 -19.73 -6.60 -5.04
CA PHE A 32 -18.98 -7.68 -5.68
C PHE A 32 -18.87 -8.93 -4.82
N LEU A 33 -18.36 -8.82 -3.60
CA LEU A 33 -17.93 -9.99 -2.84
C LEU A 33 -19.10 -10.72 -2.16
N LEU A 34 -19.94 -9.99 -1.45
CA LEU A 34 -21.06 -10.56 -0.72
C LEU A 34 -22.12 -11.19 -1.63
N PRO A 35 -22.59 -10.53 -2.73
CA PRO A 35 -23.55 -11.13 -3.65
C PRO A 35 -23.03 -12.36 -4.38
N ALA A 36 -21.72 -12.41 -4.65
CA ALA A 36 -21.07 -13.55 -5.30
C ALA A 36 -20.73 -14.71 -4.33
N GLY A 37 -21.02 -14.56 -3.04
CA GLY A 37 -20.68 -15.56 -2.02
C GLY A 37 -19.16 -15.72 -1.80
N ILE A 38 -18.37 -14.72 -2.18
CA ILE A 38 -16.92 -14.73 -2.06
C ILE A 38 -16.54 -14.32 -0.65
N VAL A 39 -15.87 -15.21 0.07
CA VAL A 39 -15.38 -14.94 1.43
C VAL A 39 -14.05 -14.23 1.34
N VAL A 40 -14.03 -12.97 1.78
CA VAL A 40 -12.79 -12.25 2.03
C VAL A 40 -12.15 -12.81 3.29
N GLY A 41 -10.83 -12.88 3.37
CA GLY A 41 -10.17 -13.42 4.55
C GLY A 41 -10.43 -12.61 5.84
N GLY A 42 -9.79 -13.04 6.90
CA GLY A 42 -9.79 -12.33 8.18
C GLY A 42 -11.11 -12.32 8.95
N MET A 43 -11.21 -11.34 9.83
CA MET A 43 -12.44 -11.15 10.63
C MET A 43 -13.63 -10.74 9.76
N THR A 44 -13.38 -10.05 8.65
CA THR A 44 -14.41 -9.73 7.66
C THR A 44 -14.97 -11.00 7.01
N GLY A 45 -14.09 -11.97 6.68
CA GLY A 45 -14.52 -13.27 6.15
C GLY A 45 -15.35 -14.05 7.15
N ILE A 46 -14.94 -14.09 8.42
CA ILE A 46 -15.72 -14.71 9.49
C ILE A 46 -17.07 -14.00 9.66
N ALA A 47 -17.07 -12.66 9.63
CA ALA A 47 -18.31 -11.87 9.69
C ALA A 47 -19.25 -12.18 8.52
N THR A 48 -18.71 -12.33 7.30
CA THR A 48 -19.46 -12.71 6.09
C THR A 48 -20.08 -14.10 6.24
N ILE A 49 -19.35 -15.09 6.76
CA ILE A 49 -19.88 -16.43 7.03
C ILE A 49 -21.01 -16.36 8.05
N ILE A 50 -20.84 -15.62 9.13
CA ILE A 50 -21.89 -15.44 10.15
C ILE A 50 -23.12 -14.76 9.53
N ASN A 51 -22.93 -13.77 8.66
CA ASN A 51 -24.03 -13.14 7.93
C ASN A 51 -24.78 -14.14 7.06
N MET A 52 -24.08 -15.01 6.32
CA MET A 52 -24.69 -16.02 5.45
C MET A 52 -25.57 -17.04 6.23
N PHE A 53 -25.15 -17.41 7.44
CA PHE A 53 -25.88 -18.40 8.24
C PHE A 53 -26.97 -17.80 9.15
N PHE A 54 -26.72 -16.60 9.67
CA PHE A 54 -27.55 -16.00 10.74
C PHE A 54 -28.19 -14.67 10.34
N GLY A 55 -27.86 -14.09 9.17
CA GLY A 55 -28.43 -12.82 8.72
C GLY A 55 -27.97 -11.58 9.53
N VAL A 56 -26.96 -11.73 10.38
CA VAL A 56 -26.46 -10.61 11.20
C VAL A 56 -25.67 -9.62 10.32
N PRO A 57 -25.88 -8.29 10.45
CA PRO A 57 -25.14 -7.29 9.66
C PRO A 57 -23.61 -7.48 9.73
N VAL A 58 -22.96 -7.44 8.58
CA VAL A 58 -21.52 -7.72 8.46
C VAL A 58 -20.70 -6.72 9.26
N GLY A 59 -21.04 -5.42 9.19
CA GLY A 59 -20.33 -4.37 9.91
C GLY A 59 -20.41 -4.53 11.43
N VAL A 60 -21.58 -4.91 11.96
CA VAL A 60 -21.74 -5.22 13.39
C VAL A 60 -20.82 -6.34 13.81
N MET A 61 -20.76 -7.43 13.02
CA MET A 61 -19.88 -8.55 13.30
C MET A 61 -18.40 -8.18 13.21
N ILE A 62 -18.01 -7.35 12.25
CA ILE A 62 -16.64 -6.83 12.15
C ILE A 62 -16.25 -6.13 13.45
N ILE A 63 -17.10 -5.26 14.00
CA ILE A 63 -16.80 -4.55 15.26
C ILE A 63 -16.59 -5.56 16.40
N ILE A 64 -17.52 -6.48 16.59
CA ILE A 64 -17.50 -7.45 17.71
C ILE A 64 -16.23 -8.32 17.63
N LEU A 65 -15.96 -8.90 16.46
CA LEU A 65 -14.83 -9.83 16.26
C LEU A 65 -13.46 -9.12 16.38
N ASN A 66 -13.41 -7.81 16.15
CA ASN A 66 -12.16 -7.05 16.28
C ASN A 66 -11.85 -6.60 17.71
N ILE A 67 -12.78 -6.64 18.66
CA ILE A 67 -12.54 -6.24 20.05
C ILE A 67 -11.27 -6.90 20.64
N PRO A 68 -11.12 -8.24 20.61
CA PRO A 68 -9.95 -8.88 21.19
C PRO A 68 -8.63 -8.49 20.47
N LEU A 69 -8.66 -8.35 19.15
CA LEU A 69 -7.49 -7.91 18.38
C LEU A 69 -7.10 -6.47 18.68
N ILE A 70 -8.07 -5.58 18.82
CA ILE A 70 -7.85 -4.19 19.18
C ILE A 70 -7.19 -4.09 20.56
N LEU A 71 -7.71 -4.80 21.55
CA LEU A 71 -7.16 -4.82 22.90
C LEU A 71 -5.71 -5.31 22.91
N LEU A 72 -5.42 -6.38 22.17
CA LEU A 72 -4.07 -6.92 22.03
C LEU A 72 -3.14 -5.92 21.37
N ASN A 73 -3.54 -5.32 20.25
CA ASN A 73 -2.73 -4.36 19.51
C ASN A 73 -2.49 -3.07 20.30
N THR A 74 -3.49 -2.59 21.05
CA THR A 74 -3.36 -1.37 21.86
C THR A 74 -2.25 -1.47 22.90
N ARG A 75 -2.04 -2.65 23.47
CA ARG A 75 -0.96 -2.92 24.41
C ARG A 75 0.43 -2.69 23.79
N TYR A 76 0.57 -2.90 22.48
CA TYR A 76 1.85 -2.81 21.76
C TYR A 76 2.08 -1.50 21.05
N PHE A 77 1.02 -0.86 20.50
CA PHE A 77 1.13 0.31 19.62
C PHE A 77 0.61 1.61 20.24
N GLY A 78 0.04 1.53 21.43
CA GLY A 78 -0.37 2.69 22.22
C GLY A 78 -1.69 3.34 21.81
N LYS A 79 -2.06 4.43 22.54
CA LYS A 79 -3.38 5.06 22.45
C LYS A 79 -3.68 5.69 21.08
N LYS A 80 -2.69 6.24 20.40
CA LYS A 80 -2.89 6.91 19.09
C LYS A 80 -3.29 5.90 18.01
N PHE A 81 -2.64 4.73 18.01
CA PHE A 81 -2.99 3.63 17.12
C PHE A 81 -4.41 3.13 17.42
N PHE A 82 -4.75 2.95 18.69
CA PHE A 82 -6.09 2.57 19.13
C PHE A 82 -7.18 3.48 18.54
N VAL A 83 -7.05 4.79 18.70
CA VAL A 83 -8.06 5.75 18.22
C VAL A 83 -8.21 5.66 16.70
N ARG A 84 -7.09 5.60 15.95
CA ARG A 84 -7.14 5.47 14.49
C ARG A 84 -7.78 4.17 14.04
N THR A 85 -7.43 3.06 14.68
CA THR A 85 -8.02 1.74 14.43
C THR A 85 -9.53 1.76 14.68
N MET A 86 -9.98 2.33 15.81
CA MET A 86 -11.40 2.46 16.11
C MET A 86 -12.15 3.30 15.07
N VAL A 87 -11.57 4.42 14.65
CA VAL A 87 -12.16 5.25 13.59
C VAL A 87 -12.25 4.51 12.27
N GLY A 88 -11.19 3.81 11.86
CA GLY A 88 -11.18 3.04 10.61
C GLY A 88 -12.22 1.93 10.62
N ILE A 89 -12.25 1.11 11.68
CA ILE A 89 -13.23 0.01 11.84
C ILE A 89 -14.66 0.57 11.88
N ALA A 90 -14.92 1.60 12.65
CA ALA A 90 -16.26 2.19 12.74
C ALA A 90 -16.71 2.75 11.39
N ALA A 91 -15.84 3.46 10.67
CA ALA A 91 -16.16 4.03 9.36
C ALA A 91 -16.46 2.95 8.32
N THR A 92 -15.63 1.91 8.22
CA THR A 92 -15.83 0.80 7.27
C THR A 92 -17.05 -0.04 7.64
N SER A 93 -17.28 -0.34 8.92
CA SER A 93 -18.42 -1.12 9.39
C SER A 93 -19.74 -0.40 9.13
N VAL A 94 -19.82 0.88 9.52
CA VAL A 94 -21.01 1.71 9.26
C VAL A 94 -21.25 1.84 7.76
N ALA A 95 -20.23 2.11 6.96
CA ALA A 95 -20.37 2.19 5.52
C ALA A 95 -20.90 0.87 4.93
N THR A 96 -20.40 -0.29 5.40
CA THR A 96 -20.82 -1.60 4.90
C THR A 96 -22.29 -1.89 5.20
N ASP A 97 -22.78 -1.53 6.37
CA ASP A 97 -24.16 -1.81 6.77
C ASP A 97 -25.17 -0.80 6.21
N PHE A 98 -24.77 0.45 6.00
CA PHE A 98 -25.67 1.51 5.53
C PHE A 98 -25.62 1.75 4.02
N ILE A 99 -24.45 1.55 3.37
CA ILE A 99 -24.30 1.75 1.93
C ILE A 99 -24.50 0.40 1.22
N THR A 100 -25.75 -0.08 1.17
CA THR A 100 -26.10 -1.37 0.57
C THR A 100 -26.64 -1.25 -0.85
N VAL A 101 -27.04 -0.06 -1.29
CA VAL A 101 -27.67 0.15 -2.58
C VAL A 101 -26.66 0.63 -3.59
N PHE A 102 -26.22 -0.26 -4.46
CA PHE A 102 -25.44 0.07 -5.64
C PHE A 102 -26.22 -0.33 -6.90
N PRO A 103 -26.28 0.53 -7.92
CA PRO A 103 -27.10 0.30 -9.11
C PRO A 103 -26.53 -0.74 -10.09
N VAL A 104 -25.36 -1.31 -9.79
CA VAL A 104 -24.66 -2.24 -10.69
C VAL A 104 -24.65 -3.62 -10.09
N THR A 105 -25.21 -4.59 -10.80
CA THR A 105 -25.14 -6.02 -10.48
C THR A 105 -24.17 -6.71 -11.42
N VAL A 106 -23.02 -7.12 -10.90
CA VAL A 106 -22.11 -8.02 -11.60
C VAL A 106 -22.43 -9.44 -11.15
N THR A 107 -22.75 -10.31 -12.11
CA THR A 107 -23.15 -11.69 -11.83
C THR A 107 -22.05 -12.71 -12.05
N ASP A 108 -21.02 -12.38 -12.80
CA ASP A 108 -19.89 -13.26 -13.04
C ASP A 108 -18.97 -13.32 -11.81
N PRO A 109 -18.77 -14.49 -11.18
CA PRO A 109 -17.99 -14.61 -9.96
C PRO A 109 -16.50 -14.26 -10.16
N LEU A 110 -15.94 -14.49 -11.36
CA LEU A 110 -14.56 -14.13 -11.65
C LEU A 110 -14.40 -12.61 -11.70
N LEU A 111 -15.31 -11.92 -12.37
CA LEU A 111 -15.31 -10.46 -12.40
C LEU A 111 -15.55 -9.89 -11.00
N CYS A 112 -16.44 -10.48 -10.22
CA CYS A 112 -16.68 -10.10 -8.82
C CYS A 112 -15.42 -10.26 -7.97
N SER A 113 -14.68 -11.35 -8.14
CA SER A 113 -13.43 -11.58 -7.39
C SER A 113 -12.35 -10.59 -7.75
N LEU A 114 -12.17 -10.27 -9.03
CA LEU A 114 -11.16 -9.31 -9.50
C LEU A 114 -11.52 -7.88 -9.11
N LEU A 115 -12.74 -7.42 -9.46
CA LEU A 115 -13.18 -6.04 -9.16
C LEU A 115 -13.31 -5.82 -7.65
N GLY A 116 -13.83 -6.81 -6.92
CA GLY A 116 -13.86 -6.78 -5.46
C GLY A 116 -12.46 -6.71 -4.85
N GLY A 117 -11.53 -7.54 -5.33
CA GLY A 117 -10.13 -7.49 -4.90
C GLY A 117 -9.45 -6.15 -5.20
N VAL A 118 -9.67 -5.58 -6.40
CA VAL A 118 -9.14 -4.26 -6.78
C VAL A 118 -9.69 -3.17 -5.86
N THR A 119 -10.99 -3.05 -5.74
CA THR A 119 -11.64 -1.99 -4.93
C THR A 119 -11.29 -2.12 -3.45
N MET A 120 -11.22 -3.35 -2.93
CA MET A 120 -10.80 -3.62 -1.56
C MET A 120 -9.34 -3.27 -1.34
N GLY A 121 -8.44 -3.65 -2.26
CA GLY A 121 -7.01 -3.34 -2.17
C GLY A 121 -6.71 -1.85 -2.19
N VAL A 122 -7.40 -1.08 -3.05
CA VAL A 122 -7.30 0.38 -3.08
C VAL A 122 -7.82 0.99 -1.77
N SER A 123 -8.96 0.51 -1.26
CA SER A 123 -9.52 0.93 0.04
C SER A 123 -8.51 0.73 1.17
N LEU A 124 -7.99 -0.49 1.31
CA LEU A 124 -6.99 -0.84 2.31
C LEU A 124 -5.73 0.02 2.18
N GLY A 125 -5.23 0.18 0.95
CA GLY A 125 -4.05 0.99 0.69
C GLY A 125 -4.23 2.45 1.14
N ILE A 126 -5.39 3.07 0.84
CA ILE A 126 -5.71 4.44 1.28
C ILE A 126 -5.74 4.53 2.81
N LEU A 127 -6.41 3.60 3.48
CA LEU A 127 -6.57 3.60 4.93
C LEU A 127 -5.23 3.35 5.64
N LEU A 128 -4.51 2.30 5.24
CA LEU A 128 -3.24 1.91 5.85
C LEU A 128 -2.16 2.97 5.64
N ALA A 129 -2.09 3.61 4.46
CA ALA A 129 -1.15 4.70 4.19
C ALA A 129 -1.33 5.90 5.15
N ARG A 130 -2.52 6.06 5.74
CA ARG A 130 -2.84 7.08 6.75
C ARG A 130 -2.76 6.55 8.18
N GLY A 131 -2.40 5.27 8.36
CA GLY A 131 -2.32 4.60 9.65
C GLY A 131 -3.67 4.27 10.28
N TYR A 132 -4.72 4.14 9.44
CA TYR A 132 -6.02 3.57 9.82
C TYR A 132 -6.05 2.11 9.41
N THR A 133 -6.84 1.30 10.09
CA THR A 133 -7.05 -0.12 9.76
C THR A 133 -8.54 -0.42 9.64
N THR A 134 -8.89 -1.41 8.83
CA THR A 134 -10.27 -1.91 8.70
C THR A 134 -10.61 -2.94 9.78
N GLY A 135 -9.61 -3.32 10.57
CA GLY A 135 -9.70 -4.43 11.51
C GLY A 135 -9.43 -5.79 10.85
N GLY A 136 -9.40 -6.85 11.65
CA GLY A 136 -9.18 -8.18 11.14
C GLY A 136 -7.71 -8.52 10.92
N THR A 137 -7.43 -9.06 9.74
CA THR A 137 -6.08 -9.51 9.37
C THR A 137 -5.07 -8.39 9.20
N ASP A 138 -5.49 -7.15 8.92
CA ASP A 138 -4.61 -5.99 8.98
C ASP A 138 -4.05 -5.77 10.39
N LEU A 139 -4.84 -5.98 11.46
CA LEU A 139 -4.34 -5.95 12.83
C LEU A 139 -3.38 -7.12 13.13
N VAL A 140 -3.66 -8.29 12.56
CA VAL A 140 -2.74 -9.44 12.65
C VAL A 140 -1.45 -9.14 11.89
N ALA A 141 -1.55 -8.58 10.68
CA ALA A 141 -0.40 -8.18 9.88
C ALA A 141 0.48 -7.14 10.60
N CYS A 142 -0.12 -6.17 11.32
CA CYS A 142 0.63 -5.23 12.17
C CYS A 142 1.48 -5.95 13.23
N LEU A 143 0.93 -6.97 13.89
CA LEU A 143 1.67 -7.76 14.86
C LEU A 143 2.78 -8.59 14.19
N LEU A 144 2.47 -9.22 13.05
CA LEU A 144 3.43 -10.02 12.29
C LEU A 144 4.56 -9.15 11.69
N LYS A 145 4.29 -7.91 11.29
CA LYS A 145 5.29 -6.97 10.78
C LYS A 145 6.41 -6.69 11.77
N ARG A 146 6.15 -6.78 13.07
CA ARG A 146 7.20 -6.66 14.10
C ARG A 146 8.24 -7.78 14.02
N LYS A 147 7.80 -8.98 13.69
CA LYS A 147 8.67 -10.16 13.54
C LYS A 147 9.22 -10.26 12.11
N PHE A 148 8.41 -9.98 11.12
CA PHE A 148 8.73 -10.11 9.69
C PHE A 148 8.84 -8.74 9.02
N ARG A 149 9.76 -7.90 9.50
CA ARG A 149 9.92 -6.50 9.04
C ARG A 149 10.17 -6.34 7.53
N LYS A 150 10.78 -7.36 6.90
CA LYS A 150 11.15 -7.33 5.47
C LYS A 150 9.98 -7.67 4.53
N LEU A 151 8.91 -8.29 5.02
CA LEU A 151 7.79 -8.66 4.18
C LEU A 151 6.84 -7.46 3.98
N PRO A 152 6.32 -7.24 2.75
CA PRO A 152 5.30 -6.24 2.49
C PRO A 152 4.05 -6.46 3.35
N THR A 153 3.34 -5.38 3.67
CA THR A 153 2.17 -5.44 4.57
C THR A 153 1.01 -6.20 3.92
N GLY A 154 0.72 -5.95 2.64
CA GLY A 154 -0.31 -6.67 1.90
C GLY A 154 -0.02 -8.17 1.79
N THR A 155 1.26 -8.54 1.67
CA THR A 155 1.68 -9.96 1.69
C THR A 155 1.38 -10.62 3.04
N LEU A 156 1.56 -9.92 4.15
CA LEU A 156 1.23 -10.44 5.48
C LEU A 156 -0.29 -10.55 5.68
N ILE A 157 -1.06 -9.58 5.18
CA ILE A 157 -2.52 -9.62 5.17
C ILE A 157 -2.97 -10.83 4.34
N MET A 158 -2.48 -10.96 3.11
CA MET A 158 -2.81 -12.06 2.20
C MET A 158 -2.52 -13.43 2.83
N ALA A 159 -1.36 -13.61 3.46
CA ALA A 159 -1.02 -14.87 4.12
C ALA A 159 -1.97 -15.21 5.28
N SER A 160 -2.37 -14.20 6.06
CA SER A 160 -3.34 -14.37 7.16
C SER A 160 -4.74 -14.70 6.64
N ASP A 161 -5.15 -14.05 5.54
CA ASP A 161 -6.45 -14.24 4.90
C ASP A 161 -6.59 -15.64 4.29
N LEU A 162 -5.53 -16.15 3.66
CA LEU A 162 -5.52 -17.50 3.09
C LEU A 162 -5.78 -18.58 4.14
N VAL A 163 -5.31 -18.38 5.37
CA VAL A 163 -5.63 -19.31 6.48
C VAL A 163 -7.11 -19.32 6.77
N VAL A 164 -7.75 -18.15 6.87
CA VAL A 164 -9.19 -18.03 7.15
C VAL A 164 -10.01 -18.61 6.02
N VAL A 165 -9.66 -18.29 4.78
CA VAL A 165 -10.36 -18.79 3.58
C VAL A 165 -10.22 -20.31 3.44
N GLY A 166 -9.04 -20.85 3.74
CA GLY A 166 -8.86 -22.31 3.77
C GLY A 166 -9.80 -23.02 4.75
N VAL A 167 -9.94 -22.48 5.96
CA VAL A 167 -10.90 -22.99 6.96
C VAL A 167 -12.33 -22.81 6.47
N SER A 168 -12.65 -21.66 5.89
CA SER A 168 -13.99 -21.36 5.35
C SER A 168 -14.41 -22.33 4.25
N ALA A 169 -13.49 -22.68 3.36
CA ALA A 169 -13.75 -23.63 2.26
C ALA A 169 -14.14 -25.02 2.77
N ILE A 170 -13.52 -25.46 3.86
CA ILE A 170 -13.87 -26.74 4.51
C ILE A 170 -15.29 -26.66 5.11
N LEU A 171 -15.61 -25.55 5.78
CA LEU A 171 -16.92 -25.34 6.42
C LEU A 171 -18.05 -25.22 5.40
N LEU A 172 -17.86 -24.45 4.33
CA LEU A 172 -18.86 -24.19 3.29
C LEU A 172 -18.91 -25.28 2.21
N ARG A 173 -17.95 -26.18 2.19
CA ARG A 173 -17.80 -27.25 1.18
C ARG A 173 -17.84 -26.73 -0.26
N SER A 174 -17.34 -25.51 -0.48
CA SER A 174 -17.33 -24.83 -1.79
C SER A 174 -15.90 -24.66 -2.27
N PHE A 175 -15.51 -25.48 -3.25
CA PHE A 175 -14.18 -25.38 -3.86
C PHE A 175 -14.09 -24.17 -4.81
N ASP A 176 -15.16 -23.89 -5.55
CA ASP A 176 -15.21 -22.73 -6.46
C ASP A 176 -15.12 -21.41 -5.67
N GLY A 177 -15.86 -21.31 -4.56
CA GLY A 177 -15.79 -20.17 -3.66
C GLY A 177 -14.38 -19.95 -3.08
N LEU A 178 -13.63 -21.04 -2.80
CA LEU A 178 -12.23 -20.96 -2.41
C LEU A 178 -11.37 -20.32 -3.50
N LEU A 179 -11.49 -20.77 -4.75
CA LEU A 179 -10.69 -20.27 -5.85
C LEU A 179 -10.94 -18.79 -6.10
N TYR A 180 -12.20 -18.35 -6.14
CA TYR A 180 -12.54 -16.94 -6.30
C TYR A 180 -12.06 -16.08 -5.11
N SER A 181 -12.14 -16.60 -3.89
CA SER A 181 -11.62 -15.92 -2.70
C SER A 181 -10.09 -15.75 -2.77
N VAL A 182 -9.36 -16.76 -3.22
CA VAL A 182 -7.91 -16.68 -3.41
C VAL A 182 -7.54 -15.61 -4.45
N ILE A 183 -8.26 -15.54 -5.58
CA ILE A 183 -8.06 -14.51 -6.61
C ILE A 183 -8.29 -13.11 -6.01
N SER A 184 -9.40 -12.94 -5.27
CA SER A 184 -9.71 -11.66 -4.63
C SER A 184 -8.65 -11.23 -3.63
N ILE A 185 -8.22 -12.12 -2.74
CA ILE A 185 -7.20 -11.85 -1.73
C ILE A 185 -5.85 -11.53 -2.35
N PHE A 186 -5.46 -12.26 -3.39
CA PHE A 186 -4.22 -11.99 -4.11
C PHE A 186 -4.23 -10.61 -4.76
N THR A 187 -5.33 -10.27 -5.45
CA THR A 187 -5.51 -8.98 -6.10
C THR A 187 -5.51 -7.85 -5.08
N MET A 188 -6.26 -8.01 -3.99
CA MET A 188 -6.31 -7.07 -2.86
C MET A 188 -4.92 -6.83 -2.25
N GLY A 189 -4.20 -7.88 -1.91
CA GLY A 189 -2.88 -7.78 -1.28
C GLY A 189 -1.86 -7.07 -2.18
N LYS A 190 -1.85 -7.38 -3.48
CA LYS A 190 -0.97 -6.73 -4.45
C LYS A 190 -1.29 -5.25 -4.63
N LEU A 191 -2.56 -4.90 -4.70
CA LEU A 191 -2.99 -3.49 -4.79
C LEU A 191 -2.70 -2.73 -3.49
N ALA A 192 -2.91 -3.34 -2.32
CA ALA A 192 -2.57 -2.74 -1.04
C ALA A 192 -1.06 -2.45 -0.95
N ASP A 193 -0.20 -3.42 -1.32
CA ASP A 193 1.25 -3.21 -1.36
C ASP A 193 1.63 -2.09 -2.35
N LEU A 194 1.06 -2.09 -3.56
CA LEU A 194 1.31 -1.04 -4.55
C LEU A 194 0.93 0.35 -4.03
N MET A 195 -0.16 0.46 -3.28
CA MET A 195 -0.60 1.73 -2.69
C MET A 195 0.25 2.15 -1.49
N LEU A 196 0.75 1.20 -0.69
CA LEU A 196 1.58 1.45 0.49
C LEU A 196 3.03 1.76 0.13
N ASP A 197 3.62 0.97 -0.75
CA ASP A 197 4.99 1.16 -1.20
C ASP A 197 5.10 2.41 -2.09
N GLY A 198 3.98 2.83 -2.65
CA GLY A 198 3.87 4.03 -3.47
C GLY A 198 4.78 4.00 -4.68
N SER A 199 4.90 5.13 -5.36
CA SER A 199 5.86 5.32 -6.44
C SER A 199 7.26 5.74 -5.92
N GLN A 200 7.62 5.35 -4.71
CA GLN A 200 8.90 5.68 -4.07
C GLN A 200 10.04 4.72 -4.47
N HIS A 201 9.94 4.08 -5.62
CA HIS A 201 11.09 3.40 -6.19
C HIS A 201 12.08 4.48 -6.60
N ALA A 202 13.13 4.64 -5.80
CA ALA A 202 14.28 5.43 -6.17
C ALA A 202 15.12 4.64 -7.18
N GLU A 203 15.60 5.33 -8.19
CA GLU A 203 16.48 4.77 -9.20
C GLU A 203 17.87 5.39 -9.04
N LEU A 204 18.87 4.55 -8.90
CA LEU A 204 20.27 4.96 -8.92
C LEU A 204 20.74 5.02 -10.37
N ALA A 205 21.09 6.20 -10.85
CA ALA A 205 21.69 6.40 -12.16
C ALA A 205 23.20 6.56 -12.04
N LEU A 206 23.96 5.73 -12.78
CA LEU A 206 25.38 5.87 -12.98
C LEU A 206 25.60 6.30 -14.44
N ILE A 207 26.17 7.48 -14.64
CA ILE A 207 26.28 8.12 -15.94
C ILE A 207 27.76 8.30 -16.27
N ILE A 208 28.20 7.67 -17.35
CA ILE A 208 29.55 7.79 -17.90
C ILE A 208 29.45 8.71 -19.11
N SER A 209 29.92 9.93 -18.95
CA SER A 209 29.84 10.99 -19.95
C SER A 209 31.22 11.57 -20.22
N LYS A 210 31.41 12.14 -21.41
CA LYS A 210 32.59 12.94 -21.77
C LYS A 210 32.62 14.31 -21.05
N LYS A 211 31.48 14.73 -20.47
CA LYS A 211 31.27 16.00 -19.78
C LYS A 211 30.64 15.82 -18.40
N PRO A 212 31.28 15.11 -17.47
CA PRO A 212 30.68 14.70 -16.21
C PRO A 212 30.28 15.89 -15.32
N GLU A 213 31.08 16.96 -15.26
CA GLU A 213 30.78 18.14 -14.44
C GLU A 213 29.57 18.92 -14.96
N GLU A 214 29.45 19.08 -16.28
CA GLU A 214 28.34 19.75 -16.92
C GLU A 214 27.03 18.91 -16.72
N THR A 215 27.14 17.59 -16.86
CA THR A 215 26.04 16.65 -16.63
C THR A 215 25.55 16.74 -15.18
N ALA A 216 26.47 16.70 -14.22
CA ALA A 216 26.12 16.81 -12.79
C ALA A 216 25.43 18.14 -12.47
N LYS A 217 25.95 19.25 -13.01
CA LYS A 217 25.38 20.58 -12.84
C LYS A 217 23.97 20.68 -13.42
N ARG A 218 23.74 20.17 -14.63
CA ARG A 218 22.43 20.17 -15.29
C ARG A 218 21.41 19.32 -14.55
N ILE A 219 21.81 18.16 -14.00
CA ILE A 219 20.95 17.33 -13.17
C ILE A 219 20.49 18.12 -11.93
N SER A 220 21.42 18.78 -11.24
CA SER A 220 21.09 19.62 -10.08
C SER A 220 20.14 20.76 -10.43
N GLU A 221 20.39 21.47 -11.53
CA GLU A 221 19.58 22.62 -11.95
C GLU A 221 18.16 22.26 -12.41
N LYS A 222 18.01 21.16 -13.17
CA LYS A 222 16.72 20.78 -13.78
C LYS A 222 15.87 19.84 -12.94
N LEU A 223 16.49 18.97 -12.13
CA LEU A 223 15.79 17.98 -11.33
C LEU A 223 15.76 18.30 -9.83
N ASP A 224 16.52 19.32 -9.39
CA ASP A 224 16.72 19.60 -7.95
C ASP A 224 17.19 18.35 -7.18
N ARG A 225 18.12 17.61 -7.80
CA ARG A 225 18.68 16.36 -7.26
C ARG A 225 20.19 16.45 -7.15
N GLY A 226 20.72 15.91 -6.06
CA GLY A 226 22.16 15.81 -5.84
C GLY A 226 22.81 14.87 -6.86
N ALA A 227 24.00 15.24 -7.30
CA ALA A 227 24.86 14.40 -8.11
C ALA A 227 26.25 14.30 -7.47
N THR A 228 26.84 13.11 -7.46
CA THR A 228 28.18 12.85 -6.92
C THR A 228 29.08 12.36 -8.05
N LEU A 229 30.26 12.95 -8.16
CA LEU A 229 31.28 12.49 -9.08
C LEU A 229 32.12 11.39 -8.42
N LEU A 230 32.21 10.24 -9.08
CA LEU A 230 33.03 9.11 -8.66
C LEU A 230 34.20 8.96 -9.62
N ASP A 231 35.40 8.96 -9.10
CA ASP A 231 36.61 8.72 -9.90
C ASP A 231 36.71 7.23 -10.24
N GLY A 232 36.96 6.92 -11.50
CA GLY A 232 37.10 5.59 -12.03
C GLY A 232 38.14 5.51 -13.11
N LYS A 233 38.52 4.28 -13.49
CA LYS A 233 39.49 4.04 -14.56
C LYS A 233 38.94 3.04 -15.55
N GLY A 234 38.98 3.37 -16.83
CA GLY A 234 38.60 2.44 -17.88
C GLY A 234 39.58 1.26 -17.93
N SER A 235 39.08 0.04 -17.76
CA SER A 235 39.91 -1.16 -17.71
C SER A 235 40.60 -1.46 -19.04
N TYR A 236 39.97 -1.11 -20.16
CA TYR A 236 40.50 -1.34 -21.50
C TYR A 236 41.42 -0.23 -21.97
N THR A 237 41.04 1.05 -21.79
CA THR A 237 41.78 2.20 -22.28
C THR A 237 42.84 2.72 -21.27
N GLY A 238 42.70 2.36 -20.00
CA GLY A 238 43.51 2.88 -18.92
C GLY A 238 43.28 4.38 -18.59
N GLU A 239 42.30 5.01 -19.26
CA GLU A 239 41.96 6.43 -19.04
C GLU A 239 41.22 6.64 -17.74
N GLU A 240 41.51 7.74 -17.04
CA GLU A 240 40.77 8.22 -15.92
C GLU A 240 39.41 8.74 -16.40
N LYS A 241 38.31 8.31 -15.75
CA LYS A 241 36.96 8.73 -16.07
C LYS A 241 36.22 9.10 -14.79
N ARG A 242 35.34 10.08 -14.87
CA ARG A 242 34.42 10.42 -13.80
C ARG A 242 33.04 9.92 -14.14
N VAL A 243 32.44 9.19 -13.20
CA VAL A 243 31.08 8.67 -13.29
C VAL A 243 30.18 9.58 -12.44
N VAL A 244 29.13 10.11 -13.04
CA VAL A 244 28.12 10.87 -12.31
C VAL A 244 27.14 9.88 -11.69
N MET A 245 27.07 9.87 -10.37
CA MET A 245 26.08 9.11 -9.60
C MET A 245 24.98 10.06 -9.13
N SER A 246 23.74 9.77 -9.47
CA SER A 246 22.57 10.51 -9.00
C SER A 246 21.45 9.53 -8.65
N VAL A 247 20.68 9.87 -7.61
CA VAL A 247 19.49 9.14 -7.23
C VAL A 247 18.28 10.00 -7.56
N VAL A 248 17.33 9.41 -8.30
CA VAL A 248 16.12 10.10 -8.76
C VAL A 248 14.89 9.24 -8.49
N GLY A 249 13.73 9.86 -8.38
CA GLY A 249 12.47 9.13 -8.36
C GLY A 249 12.18 8.50 -9.74
N ARG A 250 11.48 7.37 -9.78
CA ARG A 250 11.11 6.68 -11.02
C ARG A 250 10.43 7.59 -12.05
N ARG A 251 9.65 8.57 -11.60
CA ARG A 251 8.99 9.55 -12.48
C ARG A 251 9.96 10.56 -13.09
N GLU A 252 11.07 10.83 -12.41
CA GLU A 252 12.10 11.78 -12.82
C GLU A 252 13.13 11.15 -13.77
N LEU A 253 13.14 9.81 -13.87
CA LEU A 253 14.11 9.08 -14.69
C LEU A 253 14.04 9.45 -16.18
N PHE A 254 12.82 9.74 -16.68
CA PHE A 254 12.66 10.19 -18.07
C PHE A 254 13.36 11.52 -18.28
N LEU A 255 13.12 12.50 -17.39
CA LEU A 255 13.74 13.82 -17.45
C LEU A 255 15.27 13.75 -17.26
N LEU A 256 15.75 12.85 -16.37
CA LEU A 256 17.18 12.62 -16.22
C LEU A 256 17.82 12.17 -17.53
N LYS A 257 17.23 11.22 -18.23
CA LYS A 257 17.75 10.73 -19.52
C LYS A 257 17.75 11.81 -20.58
N GLU A 258 16.72 12.65 -20.61
CA GLU A 258 16.64 13.80 -21.52
C GLU A 258 17.75 14.81 -21.24
N VAL A 259 17.94 15.19 -19.99
CA VAL A 259 19.01 16.11 -19.54
C VAL A 259 20.40 15.57 -19.88
N VAL A 260 20.65 14.30 -19.66
CA VAL A 260 21.93 13.65 -19.99
C VAL A 260 22.17 13.66 -21.50
N SER A 261 21.15 13.33 -22.30
CA SER A 261 21.27 13.30 -23.76
C SER A 261 21.46 14.70 -24.38
N GLU A 262 20.92 15.75 -23.75
CA GLU A 262 21.17 17.15 -24.17
C GLU A 262 22.64 17.56 -24.01
N VAL A 263 23.30 17.07 -22.94
CA VAL A 263 24.71 17.43 -22.64
C VAL A 263 25.69 16.56 -23.42
N ASP A 264 25.41 15.25 -23.46
CA ASP A 264 26.26 14.26 -24.12
C ASP A 264 25.38 13.13 -24.71
N PRO A 265 25.06 13.20 -26.01
CA PRO A 265 24.24 12.17 -26.68
C PRO A 265 24.85 10.76 -26.65
N ASP A 266 26.18 10.67 -26.50
CA ASP A 266 26.95 9.41 -26.44
C ASP A 266 27.12 8.89 -25.00
N ALA A 267 26.55 9.57 -24.00
CA ALA A 267 26.67 9.15 -22.60
C ALA A 267 26.08 7.76 -22.35
N PHE A 268 26.81 6.97 -21.58
CA PHE A 268 26.32 5.64 -21.15
C PHE A 268 25.66 5.75 -19.79
N VAL A 269 24.37 5.40 -19.72
CA VAL A 269 23.55 5.52 -18.51
C VAL A 269 23.16 4.14 -18.02
N ILE A 270 23.60 3.79 -16.81
CA ILE A 270 23.18 2.57 -16.10
C ILE A 270 22.13 2.98 -15.07
N VAL A 271 20.98 2.30 -15.08
CA VAL A 271 19.93 2.52 -14.09
C VAL A 271 19.77 1.26 -13.27
N CYS A 272 19.85 1.40 -11.94
CA CYS A 272 19.64 0.33 -10.98
C CYS A 272 18.54 0.73 -10.01
N GLN A 273 17.62 -0.16 -9.74
CA GLN A 273 16.61 0.07 -8.71
C GLN A 273 17.28 0.13 -7.33
N ALA A 274 17.13 1.24 -6.61
CA ALA A 274 17.57 1.36 -5.25
C ALA A 274 16.49 0.79 -4.31
N ALA A 275 16.87 -0.21 -3.52
CA ALA A 275 15.94 -0.86 -2.59
C ALA A 275 15.43 0.10 -1.50
N GLU A 276 16.28 1.02 -1.05
CA GLU A 276 15.95 2.03 -0.04
C GLU A 276 16.90 3.21 -0.16
N VAL A 277 16.36 4.42 -0.09
CA VAL A 277 17.13 5.65 -0.05
C VAL A 277 16.64 6.50 1.11
N LEU A 278 17.54 6.78 2.05
CA LEU A 278 17.27 7.60 3.22
C LEU A 278 18.05 8.91 3.12
N GLY A 279 17.37 10.03 3.19
CA GLY A 279 17.99 11.35 3.16
C GLY A 279 17.05 12.42 2.64
N GLU A 280 17.60 13.66 2.60
CA GLU A 280 16.89 14.83 2.11
C GLU A 280 16.47 14.64 0.64
N GLY A 281 15.23 14.97 0.33
CA GLY A 281 14.67 14.78 -1.02
C GLY A 281 14.10 13.40 -1.31
N PHE A 282 14.29 12.40 -0.42
CA PHE A 282 13.67 11.07 -0.46
C PHE A 282 12.89 10.78 0.82
N SER A 283 12.96 9.58 1.37
CA SER A 283 12.31 9.34 2.65
C SER A 283 13.12 10.03 3.76
N GLU A 284 12.57 11.07 4.38
CA GLU A 284 13.06 11.50 5.69
C GLU A 284 13.06 10.28 6.61
N LYS A 285 14.14 10.13 7.44
CA LYS A 285 14.14 9.14 8.52
C LYS A 285 12.79 9.30 9.23
N ARG A 286 11.83 8.40 8.95
CA ARG A 286 10.59 8.35 9.71
C ARG A 286 11.03 8.20 11.16
N ARG A 287 11.00 9.31 11.91
CA ARG A 287 11.08 9.24 13.35
C ARG A 287 10.06 8.18 13.75
N GLU A 288 10.47 7.29 14.64
CA GLU A 288 9.68 6.17 15.17
C GLU A 288 8.42 6.66 15.91
N ASP A 289 7.62 7.50 15.30
CA ASP A 289 6.32 7.94 15.79
C ASP A 289 5.23 6.90 15.49
N GLY A 290 5.55 5.61 15.69
CA GLY A 290 4.55 4.55 15.79
C GLY A 290 3.73 4.26 14.54
N MET A 291 4.14 4.70 13.34
CA MET A 291 3.52 4.27 12.09
C MET A 291 4.21 3.01 11.58
N LEU A 292 3.47 1.93 11.57
CA LEU A 292 3.91 0.57 11.21
C LEU A 292 3.72 0.23 9.73
N PHE A 293 3.25 1.18 8.94
CA PHE A 293 2.97 0.99 7.53
C PHE A 293 3.82 1.89 6.67
#